data_72b93fbd55e82f0e26eab1cfc6bcfaf5
#
_entry.id   72b93fbd55e82f0e26eab1cfc6bcfaf5
#
_cell.length_a   1.000
_cell.length_b   1.000
_cell.length_c   1.000
_cell.angle_alpha   90.00
_cell.angle_beta   90.00
_cell.angle_gamma   90.00
#
_symmetry.space_group_name_H-M   'P 1'
#
loop_
_entity.id
_entity.type
_entity.pdbx_description
1 polymer ?
#
loop_
_entity_poly.entity_id
_entity_poly.type
_entity_poly.pdbx_seq_one_letter_code
_entity_poly.pdbx_strand_id
1 'polypeptide(L)'
;RIDQLAFLTLAGISYNRKNNNIGGSSATRPVLGSGANLSDLAFNGDVTAPTSNRHRRVDATNGLVAGDTSALVAADTMKYSTIVELKAYAKDQYIRGMRGNGNEEMFHLFVTPQVMADLKLDSDFLSNVRSAGIRGPNNELFAGSSSLMVDGVMVHEFRHVPNTSQGTSGSQKGGSGSDIDFAACLFCGAQALAMADIGLPEIVEDTFDYGNQNGISIGKIMGLKKPKYNSDISGQDEDFGVIRVDCAF
;
A
#
# COMPACT_ATOMS: atom_id res chain seq x y z
N ARG A 1 -9.58 -8.18 7.88
CA ARG A 1 -8.25 -8.20 8.54
C ARG A 1 -7.15 -8.81 7.66
N ILE A 2 -7.43 -9.85 6.89
CA ILE A 2 -6.43 -10.47 5.99
C ILE A 2 -5.92 -9.45 4.97
N ASP A 3 -6.83 -8.73 4.31
CA ASP A 3 -6.47 -7.68 3.36
C ASP A 3 -5.60 -6.59 4.02
N GLN A 4 -5.97 -6.19 5.24
CA GLN A 4 -5.20 -5.21 6.00
C GLN A 4 -3.78 -5.70 6.30
N LEU A 5 -3.62 -6.97 6.70
CA LEU A 5 -2.31 -7.58 6.91
C LEU A 5 -1.51 -7.65 5.61
N ALA A 6 -2.15 -7.97 4.49
CA ALA A 6 -1.50 -8.01 3.19
C ALA A 6 -0.95 -6.62 2.81
N PHE A 7 -1.75 -5.57 2.94
CA PHE A 7 -1.30 -4.20 2.65
C PHE A 7 -0.18 -3.73 3.58
N LEU A 8 -0.24 -4.09 4.87
CA LEU A 8 0.83 -3.77 5.82
C LEU A 8 2.12 -4.51 5.51
N THR A 9 2.02 -5.78 5.14
CA THR A 9 3.18 -6.58 4.73
C THR A 9 3.84 -6.00 3.47
N LEU A 10 3.04 -5.61 2.48
CA LEU A 10 3.53 -4.97 1.25
C LEU A 10 4.20 -3.62 1.56
N ALA A 11 3.59 -2.81 2.41
CA ALA A 11 4.14 -1.51 2.81
C ALA A 11 5.36 -1.62 3.74
N GLY A 12 5.64 -2.81 4.28
CA GLY A 12 6.70 -3.00 5.25
C GLY A 12 6.41 -2.38 6.61
N ILE A 13 5.14 -2.34 6.98
CA ILE A 13 4.67 -1.80 8.25
C ILE A 13 4.19 -2.97 9.11
N SER A 14 4.78 -3.08 10.24
CA SER A 14 4.47 -4.13 11.18
C SER A 14 3.15 -3.86 11.94
N TYR A 15 2.51 -4.88 12.51
CA TYR A 15 1.18 -4.84 13.12
C TYR A 15 1.18 -5.35 14.57
N ASN A 16 0.59 -4.60 15.47
CA ASN A 16 0.39 -5.03 16.85
C ASN A 16 -0.99 -5.65 17.03
N ARG A 17 -1.04 -6.97 17.24
CA ARG A 17 -2.28 -7.72 17.42
C ARG A 17 -2.93 -7.46 18.78
N LYS A 18 -2.12 -7.34 19.82
CA LYS A 18 -2.59 -7.29 21.21
C LYS A 18 -3.46 -6.07 21.48
N ASN A 19 -3.05 -4.94 20.97
CA ASN A 19 -3.74 -3.67 21.16
C ASN A 19 -4.65 -3.30 20.00
N ASN A 20 -4.73 -4.15 18.97
CA ASN A 20 -5.41 -3.83 17.71
C ASN A 20 -4.91 -2.52 17.06
N ASN A 21 -3.70 -2.11 17.42
CA ASN A 21 -3.05 -0.87 17.02
C ASN A 21 -1.94 -1.14 16.03
N ILE A 22 -1.71 -0.18 15.19
CA ILE A 22 -0.64 -0.20 14.21
C ILE A 22 0.20 1.04 14.48
N GLY A 23 1.51 0.86 14.57
CA GLY A 23 2.41 1.94 14.88
C GLY A 23 2.41 2.41 16.34
N GLY A 24 2.00 1.57 17.29
CA GLY A 24 2.04 1.87 18.73
C GLY A 24 1.05 2.93 19.21
N SER A 25 0.15 3.38 18.33
CA SER A 25 -0.91 4.32 18.65
C SER A 25 -2.20 3.60 19.07
N SER A 26 -3.07 4.27 19.82
CA SER A 26 -4.43 3.81 20.11
C SER A 26 -5.39 3.93 18.92
N ALA A 27 -4.90 4.30 17.76
CA ALA A 27 -5.70 4.41 16.56
C ALA A 27 -6.20 3.05 16.05
N THR A 28 -7.42 3.00 15.57
CA THR A 28 -8.05 1.80 15.01
C THR A 28 -7.64 1.52 13.57
N ARG A 29 -6.90 2.44 12.93
CA ARG A 29 -6.40 2.33 11.57
C ARG A 29 -4.90 2.10 11.54
N PRO A 30 -4.36 1.50 10.44
CA PRO A 30 -2.94 1.50 10.19
C PRO A 30 -2.41 2.93 10.18
N VAL A 31 -1.46 3.20 11.04
CA VAL A 31 -0.77 4.49 11.10
C VAL A 31 0.66 4.27 10.67
N LEU A 32 1.12 5.05 9.70
CA LEU A 32 2.51 5.15 9.32
C LEU A 32 3.22 6.06 10.32
N GLY A 33 4.32 5.63 10.88
CA GLY A 33 5.08 6.44 11.80
C GLY A 33 6.05 5.65 12.66
N SER A 34 6.80 6.38 13.45
CA SER A 34 7.74 5.80 14.41
C SER A 34 7.01 5.14 15.59
N GLY A 35 7.61 4.14 16.17
CA GLY A 35 7.10 3.51 17.38
C GLY A 35 6.13 2.37 17.14
N ALA A 36 6.13 1.81 15.96
CA ALA A 36 5.50 0.54 15.71
C ALA A 36 6.11 -0.54 16.62
N ASN A 37 5.61 -0.66 17.80
CA ASN A 37 5.97 -1.76 18.69
C ASN A 37 5.18 -3.00 18.31
N LEU A 38 5.84 -3.84 17.56
CA LEU A 38 5.25 -5.05 17.00
C LEU A 38 5.86 -6.30 17.56
N SER A 39 6.56 -6.13 18.68
CA SER A 39 7.12 -7.21 19.45
C SER A 39 6.09 -8.25 19.93
N ASP A 40 4.80 -7.95 19.83
CA ASP A 40 3.72 -8.79 20.32
C ASP A 40 3.32 -9.90 19.36
N LEU A 41 3.82 -9.90 18.12
CA LEU A 41 3.47 -10.89 17.11
C LEU A 41 4.70 -11.68 16.70
N ALA A 42 4.59 -13.00 16.75
CA ALA A 42 5.66 -13.91 16.33
C ALA A 42 6.07 -13.73 14.86
N PHE A 43 5.16 -13.26 14.00
CA PHE A 43 5.42 -13.04 12.57
C PHE A 43 5.88 -11.62 12.23
N ASN A 44 6.12 -10.76 13.20
CA ASN A 44 6.65 -9.42 12.94
C ASN A 44 8.02 -9.42 12.26
N GLY A 45 8.83 -10.42 12.53
CA GLY A 45 10.11 -10.59 11.86
C GLY A 45 10.01 -10.87 10.37
N ASP A 46 8.82 -11.29 9.90
CA ASP A 46 8.56 -11.55 8.49
C ASP A 46 8.16 -10.29 7.71
N VAL A 47 7.75 -9.24 8.42
CA VAL A 47 7.41 -7.94 7.83
C VAL A 47 8.68 -7.11 7.74
N THR A 48 9.23 -7.00 6.55
CA THR A 48 10.46 -6.24 6.30
C THR A 48 10.15 -4.88 5.71
N ALA A 49 10.91 -3.85 6.13
CA ALA A 49 10.85 -2.55 5.49
C ALA A 49 11.11 -2.66 3.97
N PRO A 50 10.57 -1.76 3.16
CA PRO A 50 10.89 -1.73 1.74
C PRO A 50 12.40 -1.46 1.56
N THR A 51 12.98 -2.08 0.56
CA THR A 51 14.40 -1.86 0.22
C THR A 51 14.58 -0.47 -0.40
N SER A 52 15.80 0.06 -0.40
CA SER A 52 16.07 1.44 -0.79
C SER A 52 15.59 1.80 -2.19
N ASN A 53 15.75 0.88 -3.15
CA ASN A 53 15.27 1.08 -4.52
C ASN A 53 13.76 0.83 -4.68
N ARG A 54 13.13 0.24 -3.69
CA ARG A 54 11.67 -0.06 -3.66
C ARG A 54 10.90 0.87 -2.75
N HIS A 55 11.57 1.86 -2.16
CA HIS A 55 10.94 2.91 -1.38
C HIS A 55 11.14 4.26 -2.08
N ARG A 56 10.06 4.85 -2.53
CA ARG A 56 10.03 6.14 -3.21
C ARG A 56 9.05 7.08 -2.53
N ARG A 57 9.22 8.37 -2.74
CA ARG A 57 8.25 9.40 -2.38
C ARG A 57 7.96 10.31 -3.57
N VAL A 58 6.81 10.90 -3.56
CA VAL A 58 6.46 11.99 -4.47
C VAL A 58 7.12 13.26 -3.98
N ASP A 59 7.68 14.03 -4.89
CA ASP A 59 8.21 15.38 -4.65
C ASP A 59 7.59 16.30 -5.70
N ALA A 60 6.95 17.36 -5.23
CA ALA A 60 6.21 18.29 -6.11
C ALA A 60 7.07 18.95 -7.19
N THR A 61 8.39 19.06 -6.96
CA THR A 61 9.34 19.71 -7.84
C THR A 61 10.14 18.72 -8.67
N ASN A 62 10.57 17.61 -8.06
CA ASN A 62 11.53 16.68 -8.66
C ASN A 62 10.88 15.36 -9.11
N GLY A 63 9.56 15.22 -9.00
CA GLY A 63 8.83 14.01 -9.38
C GLY A 63 9.07 12.85 -8.40
N LEU A 64 9.49 11.69 -8.90
CA LEU A 64 9.70 10.49 -8.09
C LEU A 64 11.12 10.43 -7.55
N VAL A 65 11.29 10.63 -6.23
CA VAL A 65 12.60 10.63 -5.54
C VAL A 65 12.74 9.48 -4.55
N ALA A 66 13.93 9.34 -3.94
CA ALA A 66 14.17 8.33 -2.91
C ALA A 66 13.22 8.50 -1.72
N GLY A 67 12.77 7.38 -1.14
CA GLY A 67 11.81 7.37 -0.04
C GLY A 67 12.43 7.93 1.24
N ASP A 68 11.87 9.03 1.71
CA ASP A 68 12.17 9.65 2.98
C ASP A 68 10.92 10.39 3.46
N THR A 69 10.25 9.84 4.46
CA THR A 69 9.02 10.42 4.99
C THR A 69 9.24 11.72 5.73
N SER A 70 10.47 12.00 6.21
CA SER A 70 10.81 13.24 6.92
C SER A 70 10.93 14.44 5.97
N ALA A 71 11.16 14.18 4.68
CA ALA A 71 11.32 15.21 3.66
C ALA A 71 10.01 15.54 2.91
N LEU A 72 8.88 14.94 3.31
CA LEU A 72 7.58 15.21 2.71
C LEU A 72 7.09 16.63 3.04
N VAL A 73 6.46 17.26 2.06
CA VAL A 73 5.73 18.52 2.21
C VAL A 73 4.28 18.34 1.73
N ALA A 74 3.39 19.22 2.15
CA ALA A 74 1.95 19.13 1.81
C ALA A 74 1.67 19.21 0.28
N ALA A 75 2.60 19.72 -0.52
CA ALA A 75 2.46 19.79 -1.98
C ALA A 75 2.83 18.48 -2.71
N ASP A 76 3.38 17.48 -2.00
CA ASP A 76 3.85 16.22 -2.56
C ASP A 76 2.70 15.24 -2.83
N THR A 77 1.67 15.72 -3.50
CA THR A 77 0.47 14.96 -3.85
C THR A 77 0.68 14.10 -5.10
N MET A 78 -0.08 13.02 -5.20
CA MET A 78 -0.05 12.14 -6.38
C MET A 78 -0.63 12.85 -7.61
N LYS A 79 0.12 12.84 -8.71
CA LYS A 79 -0.26 13.46 -10.00
C LYS A 79 -0.21 12.43 -11.14
N TYR A 80 -0.81 12.78 -12.27
CA TYR A 80 -0.73 11.98 -13.49
C TYR A 80 0.71 11.69 -13.91
N SER A 81 1.57 12.74 -13.93
CA SER A 81 2.99 12.62 -14.26
C SER A 81 3.73 11.62 -13.39
N THR A 82 3.45 11.63 -12.09
CA THR A 82 4.06 10.70 -11.12
C THR A 82 3.76 9.23 -11.44
N ILE A 83 2.54 8.92 -11.91
CA ILE A 83 2.17 7.54 -12.28
C ILE A 83 2.96 7.09 -13.52
N VAL A 84 3.14 7.99 -14.51
CA VAL A 84 3.93 7.70 -15.72
C VAL A 84 5.40 7.47 -15.37
N GLU A 85 5.98 8.32 -14.51
CA GLU A 85 7.35 8.18 -14.02
C GLU A 85 7.52 6.88 -13.22
N LEU A 86 6.56 6.54 -12.38
CA LEU A 86 6.58 5.32 -11.57
C LEU A 86 6.58 4.06 -12.44
N LYS A 87 5.81 4.05 -13.52
CA LYS A 87 5.83 2.95 -14.50
C LYS A 87 7.19 2.85 -15.19
N ALA A 88 7.75 3.97 -15.64
CA ALA A 88 9.07 4.00 -16.27
C ALA A 88 10.15 3.50 -15.29
N TYR A 89 10.12 3.99 -14.06
CA TYR A 89 11.03 3.55 -13.00
C TYR A 89 10.90 2.05 -12.71
N ALA A 90 9.67 1.53 -12.62
CA ALA A 90 9.44 0.11 -12.36
C ALA A 90 10.04 -0.78 -13.47
N LYS A 91 9.91 -0.37 -14.73
CA LYS A 91 10.51 -1.09 -15.86
C LYS A 91 12.03 -1.00 -15.85
N ASP A 92 12.59 0.14 -15.52
CA ASP A 92 14.04 0.33 -15.36
C ASP A 92 14.62 -0.55 -14.26
N GLN A 93 13.86 -0.75 -13.19
CA GLN A 93 14.21 -1.64 -12.08
C GLN A 93 13.83 -3.12 -12.32
N TYR A 94 13.50 -3.51 -13.55
CA TYR A 94 13.13 -4.86 -13.95
C TYR A 94 11.95 -5.49 -13.18
N ILE A 95 11.05 -4.66 -12.66
CA ILE A 95 9.81 -5.16 -12.07
C ILE A 95 8.91 -5.63 -13.20
N ARG A 96 8.53 -6.90 -13.16
CA ARG A 96 7.64 -7.49 -14.16
C ARG A 96 6.22 -7.05 -13.92
N GLY A 97 5.55 -6.54 -14.96
CA GLY A 97 4.12 -6.34 -14.95
C GLY A 97 3.35 -7.66 -15.01
N MET A 98 2.09 -7.61 -14.65
CA MET A 98 1.16 -8.71 -14.93
C MET A 98 0.81 -8.65 -16.42
N ARG A 99 0.78 -9.82 -17.05
CA ARG A 99 0.39 -9.90 -18.47
C ARG A 99 -1.12 -9.94 -18.60
N GLY A 100 -1.65 -8.92 -19.24
CA GLY A 100 -3.05 -8.84 -19.61
C GLY A 100 -3.38 -9.55 -20.92
N ASN A 101 -4.62 -9.38 -21.37
CA ASN A 101 -5.08 -9.86 -22.67
C ASN A 101 -4.30 -9.11 -23.78
N GLY A 102 -3.58 -9.80 -24.64
CA GLY A 102 -2.74 -9.21 -25.67
C GLY A 102 -1.25 -9.14 -25.33
N ASN A 103 -0.82 -9.77 -24.22
CA ASN A 103 0.58 -9.82 -23.77
C ASN A 103 1.17 -8.46 -23.34
N GLU A 104 0.32 -7.45 -23.11
CA GLU A 104 0.73 -6.17 -22.57
C GLU A 104 1.01 -6.27 -21.07
N GLU A 105 2.04 -5.56 -20.61
CA GLU A 105 2.37 -5.48 -19.21
C GLU A 105 1.48 -4.45 -18.50
N MET A 106 0.76 -4.89 -17.49
CA MET A 106 -0.08 -4.05 -16.65
C MET A 106 0.45 -4.06 -15.22
N PHE A 107 0.32 -2.93 -14.55
CA PHE A 107 0.66 -2.76 -13.14
C PHE A 107 -0.57 -2.33 -12.35
N HIS A 108 -0.55 -2.56 -11.05
CA HIS A 108 -1.59 -2.15 -10.12
C HIS A 108 -1.04 -1.15 -9.11
N LEU A 109 -1.71 -0.02 -8.96
CA LEU A 109 -1.40 0.99 -7.96
C LEU A 109 -2.57 1.07 -6.96
N PHE A 110 -2.31 0.78 -5.70
CA PHE A 110 -3.29 0.90 -4.63
C PHE A 110 -3.08 2.21 -3.89
N VAL A 111 -4.12 3.02 -3.84
CA VAL A 111 -4.10 4.35 -3.21
C VAL A 111 -5.23 4.49 -2.21
N THR A 112 -5.09 5.45 -1.28
CA THR A 112 -6.18 5.81 -0.37
C THR A 112 -7.24 6.64 -1.09
N PRO A 113 -8.47 6.74 -0.55
CA PRO A 113 -9.51 7.59 -1.12
C PRO A 113 -9.09 9.07 -1.24
N GLN A 114 -8.30 9.59 -0.29
CA GLN A 114 -7.80 10.96 -0.34
C GLN A 114 -6.84 11.17 -1.52
N VAL A 115 -5.86 10.30 -1.66
CA VAL A 115 -4.92 10.33 -2.79
C VAL A 115 -5.63 10.15 -4.13
N MET A 116 -6.68 9.31 -4.18
CA MET A 116 -7.51 9.18 -5.39
C MET A 116 -8.26 10.47 -5.69
N ALA A 117 -8.73 11.20 -4.67
CA ALA A 117 -9.38 12.49 -4.85
C ALA A 117 -8.40 13.54 -5.40
N ASP A 118 -7.17 13.60 -4.87
CA ASP A 118 -6.13 14.51 -5.37
C ASP A 118 -5.77 14.23 -6.84
N LEU A 119 -5.63 12.94 -7.19
CA LEU A 119 -5.40 12.53 -8.58
C LEU A 119 -6.54 12.95 -9.51
N LYS A 120 -7.80 12.82 -9.08
CA LYS A 120 -8.98 13.25 -9.85
C LYS A 120 -9.08 14.76 -9.99
N LEU A 121 -8.50 15.52 -9.05
CA LEU A 121 -8.46 16.99 -9.08
C LEU A 121 -7.24 17.54 -9.84
N ASP A 122 -6.27 16.70 -10.15
CA ASP A 122 -5.10 17.10 -10.94
C ASP A 122 -5.51 17.63 -12.31
N SER A 123 -4.97 18.81 -12.67
CA SER A 123 -5.33 19.54 -13.90
C SER A 123 -4.99 18.75 -15.16
N ASP A 124 -3.85 18.05 -15.16
CA ASP A 124 -3.38 17.28 -16.31
C ASP A 124 -4.23 16.02 -16.49
N PHE A 125 -4.58 15.35 -15.40
CA PHE A 125 -5.52 14.23 -15.42
C PHE A 125 -6.89 14.65 -15.97
N LEU A 126 -7.46 15.73 -15.44
CA LEU A 126 -8.75 16.26 -15.90
C LEU A 126 -8.72 16.66 -17.38
N SER A 127 -7.62 17.27 -17.83
CA SER A 127 -7.44 17.67 -19.21
C SER A 127 -7.43 16.46 -20.15
N ASN A 128 -6.69 15.42 -19.79
CA ASN A 128 -6.61 14.17 -20.54
C ASN A 128 -7.96 13.45 -20.59
N VAL A 129 -8.66 13.33 -19.47
CA VAL A 129 -9.99 12.69 -19.42
C VAL A 129 -11.02 13.47 -20.22
N ARG A 130 -11.00 14.81 -20.18
CA ARG A 130 -11.90 15.66 -20.99
C ARG A 130 -11.63 15.56 -22.49
N SER A 131 -10.38 15.39 -22.88
CA SER A 131 -9.98 15.36 -24.29
C SER A 131 -10.13 13.96 -24.93
N ALA A 132 -9.83 12.90 -24.17
CA ALA A 132 -9.80 11.51 -24.66
C ALA A 132 -11.01 10.67 -24.21
N GLY A 133 -11.73 11.12 -23.19
CA GLY A 133 -12.82 10.35 -22.59
C GLY A 133 -14.10 10.36 -23.43
N ILE A 134 -14.89 9.29 -23.30
CA ILE A 134 -16.24 9.18 -23.86
C ILE A 134 -17.14 10.22 -23.19
N ARG A 135 -17.94 10.95 -23.99
CA ARG A 135 -18.91 11.91 -23.45
C ARG A 135 -20.13 11.17 -22.91
N GLY A 136 -20.64 11.60 -21.76
CA GLY A 136 -21.87 11.08 -21.16
C GLY A 136 -21.63 10.25 -19.89
N PRO A 137 -22.63 9.47 -19.44
CA PRO A 137 -22.59 8.77 -18.16
C PRO A 137 -21.53 7.67 -18.06
N ASN A 138 -20.99 7.22 -19.19
CA ASN A 138 -19.89 6.24 -19.23
C ASN A 138 -18.51 6.89 -19.13
N ASN A 139 -18.42 8.22 -18.97
CA ASN A 139 -17.15 8.89 -18.72
C ASN A 139 -16.68 8.56 -17.30
N GLU A 140 -15.41 8.27 -17.13
CA GLU A 140 -14.81 7.91 -15.84
C GLU A 140 -15.02 8.95 -14.74
N LEU A 141 -15.16 10.23 -15.09
CA LEU A 141 -15.49 11.30 -14.16
C LEU A 141 -16.89 11.13 -13.53
N PHE A 142 -17.84 10.53 -14.24
CA PHE A 142 -19.23 10.39 -13.82
C PHE A 142 -19.60 8.96 -13.43
N ALA A 143 -18.83 7.97 -13.85
CA ALA A 143 -19.12 6.57 -13.61
C ALA A 143 -18.92 6.12 -12.16
N GLY A 144 -18.35 6.97 -11.29
CA GLY A 144 -18.15 6.63 -9.88
C GLY A 144 -17.22 5.42 -9.65
N SER A 145 -16.35 5.12 -10.62
CA SER A 145 -15.45 3.98 -10.55
C SER A 145 -14.41 4.18 -9.45
N SER A 146 -14.20 3.14 -8.65
CA SER A 146 -13.11 3.06 -7.67
C SER A 146 -11.78 2.64 -8.30
N SER A 147 -11.73 2.41 -9.60
CA SER A 147 -10.53 2.06 -10.36
C SER A 147 -10.42 2.90 -11.61
N LEU A 148 -9.20 3.36 -11.89
CA LEU A 148 -8.85 4.16 -13.08
C LEU A 148 -7.71 3.47 -13.81
N MET A 149 -7.68 3.52 -15.13
CA MET A 149 -6.55 3.06 -15.93
C MET A 149 -5.76 4.26 -16.46
N VAL A 150 -4.51 4.34 -16.09
CA VAL A 150 -3.60 5.40 -16.51
C VAL A 150 -2.35 4.76 -17.09
N ASP A 151 -2.09 4.95 -18.37
CA ASP A 151 -0.89 4.43 -19.08
C ASP A 151 -0.54 2.96 -18.79
N GLY A 152 -1.55 2.06 -18.72
CA GLY A 152 -1.35 0.64 -18.40
C GLY A 152 -1.12 0.36 -16.92
N VAL A 153 -1.31 1.36 -16.06
CA VAL A 153 -1.36 1.22 -14.61
C VAL A 153 -2.80 1.31 -14.17
N MET A 154 -3.31 0.26 -13.53
CA MET A 154 -4.64 0.26 -12.94
C MET A 154 -4.56 0.80 -11.51
N VAL A 155 -5.12 1.97 -11.30
CA VAL A 155 -5.17 2.64 -9.99
C VAL A 155 -6.43 2.19 -9.27
N HIS A 156 -6.26 1.60 -8.09
CA HIS A 156 -7.35 1.13 -7.23
C HIS A 156 -7.46 1.97 -5.98
N GLU A 157 -8.66 2.46 -5.72
CA GLU A 157 -9.00 3.06 -4.46
C GLU A 157 -9.28 1.99 -3.40
N PHE A 158 -8.50 1.99 -2.32
CA PHE A 158 -8.69 1.02 -1.24
C PHE A 158 -8.39 1.64 0.13
N ARG A 159 -9.39 1.62 1.00
CA ARG A 159 -9.31 2.28 2.33
C ARG A 159 -8.30 1.68 3.32
N HIS A 160 -7.85 0.44 3.08
CA HIS A 160 -6.89 -0.23 3.95
C HIS A 160 -5.43 0.00 3.55
N VAL A 161 -5.17 0.80 2.52
CA VAL A 161 -3.83 1.31 2.24
C VAL A 161 -3.35 2.10 3.45
N PRO A 162 -2.16 1.81 3.98
CA PRO A 162 -1.66 2.48 5.18
C PRO A 162 -1.53 3.99 4.99
N ASN A 163 -2.03 4.75 5.95
CA ASN A 163 -1.97 6.21 5.94
C ASN A 163 -1.89 6.77 7.37
N THR A 164 -1.56 8.04 7.50
CA THR A 164 -1.35 8.73 8.77
C THR A 164 -2.54 9.59 9.21
N SER A 165 -3.69 9.52 8.55
CA SER A 165 -4.85 10.38 8.84
C SER A 165 -5.35 10.32 10.29
N GLN A 166 -5.02 9.24 11.01
CA GLN A 166 -5.33 9.05 12.43
C GLN A 166 -4.09 9.15 13.32
N GLY A 167 -2.96 9.55 12.74
CA GLY A 167 -1.69 9.66 13.45
C GLY A 167 -1.61 10.91 14.31
N THR A 168 -0.78 10.85 15.35
CA THR A 168 -0.49 12.00 16.22
C THR A 168 0.56 12.88 15.56
N SER A 169 0.27 14.19 15.44
CA SER A 169 1.24 15.17 14.98
C SER A 169 2.47 15.20 15.91
N GLY A 170 3.63 15.42 15.34
CA GLY A 170 4.90 15.44 16.07
C GLY A 170 5.57 14.06 16.24
N SER A 171 4.92 12.95 15.84
CA SER A 171 5.52 11.61 16.02
C SER A 171 5.14 10.57 14.96
N GLN A 172 3.98 10.68 14.33
CA GLN A 172 3.43 9.61 13.47
C GLN A 172 3.11 10.07 12.05
N LYS A 173 3.29 11.35 11.78
CA LYS A 173 3.07 11.97 10.46
C LYS A 173 4.40 12.21 9.75
N GLY A 174 4.35 12.55 8.48
CA GLY A 174 5.51 12.90 7.67
C GLY A 174 5.94 14.36 7.79
N GLY A 175 7.00 14.72 7.06
CA GLY A 175 7.57 16.06 7.09
C GLY A 175 8.54 16.29 8.25
N SER A 176 9.33 17.34 8.17
CA SER A 176 10.33 17.67 9.19
C SER A 176 9.72 17.98 10.57
N GLY A 177 8.46 18.45 10.61
CA GLY A 177 7.68 18.68 11.83
C GLY A 177 6.82 17.49 12.26
N SER A 178 6.82 16.39 11.49
CA SER A 178 5.91 15.25 11.68
C SER A 178 4.43 15.68 11.78
N ASP A 179 4.02 16.59 10.93
CA ASP A 179 2.68 17.20 10.89
C ASP A 179 1.95 16.99 9.55
N ILE A 180 2.64 16.46 8.55
CA ILE A 180 2.09 16.22 7.21
C ILE A 180 1.42 14.84 7.14
N ASP A 181 0.16 14.81 6.76
CA ASP A 181 -0.53 13.55 6.48
C ASP A 181 -0.04 12.95 5.16
N PHE A 182 0.24 11.64 5.19
CA PHE A 182 0.68 10.92 4.00
C PHE A 182 0.14 9.50 3.94
N ALA A 183 0.16 8.94 2.75
CA ALA A 183 -0.22 7.56 2.47
C ALA A 183 0.96 6.78 1.88
N ALA A 184 1.11 5.52 2.29
CA ALA A 184 2.02 4.58 1.65
C ALA A 184 1.27 3.87 0.52
N CYS A 185 1.25 4.48 -0.64
CA CYS A 185 0.70 3.87 -1.84
C CYS A 185 1.57 2.70 -2.29
N LEU A 186 0.93 1.67 -2.86
CA LEU A 186 1.60 0.43 -3.23
C LEU A 186 1.47 0.21 -4.73
N PHE A 187 2.60 0.28 -5.41
CA PHE A 187 2.71 -0.08 -6.81
C PHE A 187 3.15 -1.53 -6.93
N CYS A 188 2.29 -2.36 -7.48
CA CYS A 188 2.46 -3.80 -7.52
C CYS A 188 2.55 -4.30 -8.97
N GLY A 189 3.59 -5.04 -9.24
CA GLY A 189 3.72 -5.88 -10.42
C GLY A 189 3.36 -7.34 -10.14
N ALA A 190 3.84 -8.24 -10.97
CA ALA A 190 3.69 -9.67 -10.75
C ALA A 190 4.48 -10.13 -9.51
N GLN A 191 3.93 -11.10 -8.79
CA GLN A 191 4.58 -11.71 -7.62
C GLN A 191 4.94 -10.72 -6.49
N ALA A 192 4.12 -9.71 -6.28
CA ALA A 192 4.32 -8.71 -5.22
C ALA A 192 4.17 -9.30 -3.81
N LEU A 193 3.28 -10.27 -3.63
CA LEU A 193 2.97 -10.90 -2.35
C LEU A 193 2.89 -12.41 -2.52
N ALA A 194 3.53 -13.14 -1.62
CA ALA A 194 3.36 -14.58 -1.46
C ALA A 194 2.45 -14.86 -0.27
N MET A 195 1.50 -15.77 -0.45
CA MET A 195 0.61 -16.27 0.59
C MET A 195 0.81 -17.78 0.75
N ALA A 196 1.05 -18.21 1.98
CA ALA A 196 1.02 -19.61 2.36
C ALA A 196 -0.25 -19.86 3.17
N ASP A 197 -1.00 -20.89 2.81
CA ASP A 197 -2.22 -21.32 3.48
C ASP A 197 -2.07 -22.80 3.87
N ILE A 198 -2.17 -23.07 5.17
CA ILE A 198 -2.00 -24.41 5.72
C ILE A 198 -3.40 -24.97 6.06
N GLY A 199 -4.09 -25.43 5.04
CA GLY A 199 -5.31 -26.21 5.17
C GLY A 199 -6.58 -25.42 5.46
N LEU A 200 -7.63 -26.18 5.77
CA LEU A 200 -8.96 -25.64 6.08
C LEU A 200 -8.99 -25.03 7.49
N PRO A 201 -9.90 -24.08 7.74
CA PRO A 201 -10.13 -23.58 9.10
C PRO A 201 -10.52 -24.73 10.03
N GLU A 202 -9.90 -24.78 11.20
CA GLU A 202 -10.24 -25.72 12.28
C GLU A 202 -11.32 -25.09 13.15
N ILE A 203 -12.40 -25.83 13.37
CA ILE A 203 -13.49 -25.42 14.25
C ILE A 203 -13.46 -26.39 15.43
N VAL A 204 -13.26 -25.85 16.62
CA VAL A 204 -13.30 -26.59 17.88
C VAL A 204 -14.46 -26.08 18.71
N GLU A 205 -15.36 -26.98 19.07
CA GLU A 205 -16.44 -26.71 19.99
C GLU A 205 -16.15 -27.42 21.31
N ASP A 206 -16.26 -26.71 22.42
CA ASP A 206 -16.05 -27.24 23.75
C ASP A 206 -17.05 -26.64 24.72
N THR A 207 -17.39 -27.40 25.78
CA THR A 207 -18.30 -26.98 26.83
C THR A 207 -17.58 -26.84 28.12
N PHE A 208 -17.72 -25.70 28.77
CA PHE A 208 -17.12 -25.37 30.04
C PHE A 208 -18.19 -25.32 31.16
N ASP A 209 -17.74 -25.35 32.41
CA ASP A 209 -18.58 -25.16 33.58
C ASP A 209 -19.79 -26.10 33.61
N TYR A 210 -19.53 -27.42 33.63
CA TYR A 210 -20.55 -28.48 33.67
C TYR A 210 -21.64 -28.37 32.59
N GLY A 211 -21.28 -27.84 31.42
CA GLY A 211 -22.19 -27.65 30.28
C GLY A 211 -22.97 -26.34 30.28
N ASN A 212 -22.67 -25.42 31.20
CA ASN A 212 -23.34 -24.11 31.24
C ASN A 212 -22.80 -23.11 30.22
N GLN A 213 -21.55 -23.29 29.78
CA GLN A 213 -20.90 -22.37 28.81
C GLN A 213 -20.43 -23.12 27.58
N ASN A 214 -20.93 -22.76 26.41
CA ASN A 214 -20.47 -23.27 25.13
C ASN A 214 -19.41 -22.35 24.57
N GLY A 215 -18.23 -22.90 24.26
CA GLY A 215 -17.14 -22.21 23.60
C GLY A 215 -16.98 -22.70 22.15
N ILE A 216 -16.80 -21.77 21.23
CA ILE A 216 -16.46 -22.06 19.84
C ILE A 216 -15.15 -21.34 19.50
N SER A 217 -14.16 -22.08 19.04
CA SER A 217 -12.91 -21.55 18.53
C SER A 217 -12.77 -21.83 17.03
N ILE A 218 -12.46 -20.81 16.24
CA ILE A 218 -12.16 -20.96 14.82
C ILE A 218 -10.73 -20.51 14.59
N GLY A 219 -9.88 -21.44 14.19
CA GLY A 219 -8.46 -21.21 13.91
C GLY A 219 -8.14 -21.43 12.44
N LYS A 220 -7.25 -20.60 11.89
CA LYS A 220 -6.64 -20.82 10.59
C LYS A 220 -5.18 -20.36 10.62
N ILE A 221 -4.29 -21.18 10.05
CA ILE A 221 -2.87 -20.85 9.95
C ILE A 221 -2.61 -20.37 8.52
N MET A 222 -2.12 -19.15 8.40
CA MET A 222 -1.74 -18.54 7.14
C MET A 222 -0.54 -17.62 7.32
N GLY A 223 0.27 -17.47 6.29
CA GLY A 223 1.42 -16.56 6.27
C GLY A 223 1.39 -15.67 5.03
N LEU A 224 1.84 -14.44 5.20
CA LEU A 224 2.00 -13.45 4.13
C LEU A 224 3.43 -12.93 4.14
N LYS A 225 4.10 -12.91 2.98
CA LYS A 225 5.48 -12.43 2.88
C LYS A 225 5.74 -11.79 1.53
N LYS A 226 6.54 -10.72 1.53
CA LYS A 226 7.10 -10.16 0.29
C LYS A 226 8.22 -11.05 -0.22
N PRO A 227 8.20 -11.53 -1.48
CA PRO A 227 9.34 -12.17 -2.11
C PRO A 227 10.50 -11.19 -2.26
N LYS A 228 11.71 -11.65 -2.01
CA LYS A 228 12.96 -10.92 -2.24
C LYS A 228 13.81 -11.68 -3.24
N TYR A 229 14.64 -10.96 -3.97
CA TYR A 229 15.61 -11.52 -4.89
C TYR A 229 16.90 -10.70 -4.81
N ASN A 230 18.02 -11.30 -5.17
CA ASN A 230 19.26 -10.59 -5.34
C ASN A 230 19.22 -9.83 -6.66
N SER A 231 19.37 -8.53 -6.60
CA SER A 231 19.28 -7.63 -7.77
C SER A 231 20.66 -7.43 -8.38
N ASP A 232 20.76 -7.68 -9.69
CA ASP A 232 21.97 -7.39 -10.46
C ASP A 232 22.29 -5.88 -10.54
N ILE A 233 21.29 -5.03 -10.29
CA ILE A 233 21.45 -3.57 -10.33
C ILE A 233 22.15 -3.07 -9.05
N SER A 234 21.67 -3.52 -7.90
CA SER A 234 22.18 -3.05 -6.60
C SER A 234 23.14 -4.03 -5.94
N GLY A 235 23.19 -5.28 -6.39
CA GLY A 235 23.94 -6.36 -5.70
C GLY A 235 23.40 -6.69 -4.31
N GLN A 236 22.19 -6.28 -4.00
CA GLN A 236 21.52 -6.46 -2.71
C GLN A 236 20.17 -7.17 -2.90
N ASP A 237 19.67 -7.76 -1.81
CA ASP A 237 18.32 -8.31 -1.82
C ASP A 237 17.27 -7.20 -1.88
N GLU A 238 16.44 -7.23 -2.91
CA GLU A 238 15.36 -6.27 -3.13
C GLU A 238 13.99 -6.94 -3.16
N ASP A 239 12.95 -6.17 -2.82
CA ASP A 239 11.56 -6.61 -2.96
C ASP A 239 11.24 -6.88 -4.44
N PHE A 240 10.66 -8.04 -4.75
CA PHE A 240 10.56 -8.53 -6.13
C PHE A 240 9.59 -7.70 -6.97
N GLY A 241 8.36 -7.54 -6.54
CA GLY A 241 7.28 -6.99 -7.38
C GLY A 241 6.53 -5.81 -6.76
N VAL A 242 7.09 -5.14 -5.75
CA VAL A 242 6.41 -4.02 -5.09
C VAL A 242 7.32 -2.81 -4.93
N ILE A 243 6.77 -1.63 -5.19
CA ILE A 243 7.35 -0.33 -4.82
C ILE A 243 6.38 0.35 -3.87
N ARG A 244 6.87 0.80 -2.73
CA ARG A 244 6.16 1.69 -1.83
C ARG A 244 6.41 3.13 -2.27
N VAL A 245 5.33 3.89 -2.43
CA VAL A 245 5.37 5.31 -2.80
C VAL A 245 4.66 6.12 -1.73
N ASP A 246 5.40 6.93 -1.01
CA ASP A 246 4.84 7.83 -0.02
C ASP A 246 4.43 9.15 -0.69
N CYS A 247 3.19 9.57 -0.49
CA CYS A 247 2.64 10.82 -1.00
C CYS A 247 1.80 11.51 0.07
N ALA A 248 1.89 12.85 0.12
CA ALA A 248 1.02 13.68 0.96
C ALA A 248 -0.41 13.73 0.41
N PHE A 249 -1.37 14.09 1.27
CA PHE A 249 -2.78 14.33 0.92
C PHE A 249 -3.43 15.33 1.86
#